data_4aca63849412a3bc37fd7bc9819a18ca
#
_entry.id   4aca63849412a3bc37fd7bc9819a18ca
#
_cell.length_a   1.000
_cell.length_b   1.000
_cell.length_c   1.000
_cell.angle_alpha   90.00
_cell.angle_beta   90.00
_cell.angle_gamma   90.00
#
_symmetry.space_group_name_H-M   'P 1'
#
loop_
_entity.id
_entity.type
_entity.pdbx_description
1 polymer ?
#
loop_
_entity_poly.entity_id
_entity_poly.type
_entity_poly.pdbx_seq_one_letter_code
_entity_poly.pdbx_strand_id
1 'polypeptide(L)'
;MGPGPSDVNPRILNAIARPTVGHLDPLFIELMDATKQLLQYAFKTENALTMPISAPGSAGMEACFVNLVEPGDKVLVCINGVFGNRMVENVERCGGQAIVLKNDWGKQTDLNAVEDALKKDADIKVLAFVHAETSTGVENDAKHLCELAKQYDCLSIVDAVTSLGGIELDVDGWGIDAIYSGSQKCLSCVPGISPVSFSDRAVHVIQNRKTKVQSWFLDMNLIVGYWGKGAKRAYHHTAPVNSMYAFYEALLILKEEGLENAWQRHQAGHNELVAGLEGLGLSLAVDAEYRLPQLNVVNIPDGVNDAEVRSRLLNDFNLEIGAGLGEFAGKVWRIGLMGYACKPRNIDHCLTSLQKVLK
;
A
#
# COMPACT_ATOMS: atom_id res chain seq x y z
N MET A 1 -5.40 -16.18 -5.06
CA MET A 1 -4.71 -15.83 -3.79
C MET A 1 -3.27 -15.36 -4.04
N GLY A 2 -3.04 -14.67 -5.17
CA GLY A 2 -1.75 -14.02 -5.45
C GLY A 2 -1.48 -12.79 -4.58
N PRO A 3 -0.30 -12.19 -4.67
CA PRO A 3 0.09 -11.02 -3.86
C PRO A 3 -0.55 -9.69 -4.33
N GLY A 4 -1.65 -9.79 -5.05
CA GLY A 4 -2.39 -8.69 -5.69
C GLY A 4 -2.08 -8.55 -7.18
N PRO A 5 -3.11 -8.15 -7.98
CA PRO A 5 -4.45 -7.71 -7.55
C PRO A 5 -5.23 -8.78 -6.78
N SER A 6 -6.01 -8.35 -5.78
CA SER A 6 -6.90 -9.26 -5.03
C SER A 6 -8.23 -9.48 -5.76
N ASP A 7 -8.98 -10.50 -5.34
CA ASP A 7 -10.33 -10.74 -5.85
C ASP A 7 -11.23 -9.52 -5.61
N VAL A 8 -12.02 -9.17 -6.61
CA VAL A 8 -12.94 -8.02 -6.55
C VAL A 8 -14.32 -8.48 -6.08
N ASN A 9 -14.89 -7.75 -5.11
CA ASN A 9 -16.24 -8.02 -4.64
C ASN A 9 -17.26 -7.76 -5.77
N PRO A 10 -18.28 -8.63 -6.00
CA PRO A 10 -19.30 -8.42 -7.02
C PRO A 10 -20.03 -7.07 -6.93
N ARG A 11 -20.23 -6.50 -5.73
CA ARG A 11 -20.80 -5.14 -5.57
C ARG A 11 -19.96 -4.09 -6.29
N ILE A 12 -18.61 -4.20 -6.21
CA ILE A 12 -17.67 -3.29 -6.85
C ILE A 12 -17.73 -3.44 -8.39
N LEU A 13 -17.81 -4.69 -8.89
CA LEU A 13 -17.99 -4.95 -10.33
C LEU A 13 -19.31 -4.37 -10.86
N ASN A 14 -20.39 -4.46 -10.09
CA ASN A 14 -21.66 -3.85 -10.43
C ASN A 14 -21.58 -2.31 -10.42
N ALA A 15 -20.81 -1.72 -9.51
CA ALA A 15 -20.62 -0.28 -9.45
C ALA A 15 -19.91 0.26 -10.69
N ILE A 16 -18.89 -0.44 -11.21
CA ILE A 16 -18.15 -0.01 -12.40
C ILE A 16 -19.00 -0.03 -13.68
N ALA A 17 -20.07 -0.81 -13.71
CA ALA A 17 -20.98 -0.93 -14.84
C ALA A 17 -22.04 0.18 -14.91
N ARG A 18 -22.06 1.14 -13.98
CA ARG A 18 -22.98 2.28 -14.01
C ARG A 18 -22.72 3.20 -15.21
N PRO A 19 -23.75 3.93 -15.70
CA PRO A 19 -23.57 4.93 -16.74
C PRO A 19 -22.51 5.98 -16.35
N THR A 20 -21.63 6.32 -17.29
CA THR A 20 -20.63 7.36 -17.08
C THR A 20 -21.30 8.74 -17.10
N VAL A 21 -21.09 9.53 -16.06
CA VAL A 21 -21.51 10.94 -15.99
C VAL A 21 -20.31 11.86 -16.27
N GLY A 22 -20.56 13.15 -16.48
CA GLY A 22 -19.48 14.13 -16.65
C GLY A 22 -18.64 14.27 -15.37
N HIS A 23 -17.34 14.50 -15.52
CA HIS A 23 -16.42 14.67 -14.40
C HIS A 23 -16.61 15.96 -13.57
N LEU A 24 -17.49 16.85 -14.01
CA LEU A 24 -17.95 18.03 -13.27
C LEU A 24 -19.47 18.00 -13.04
N ASP A 25 -20.12 16.88 -13.34
CA ASP A 25 -21.52 16.65 -13.00
C ASP A 25 -21.72 16.75 -11.47
N PRO A 26 -22.79 17.39 -10.98
CA PRO A 26 -23.07 17.48 -9.55
C PRO A 26 -23.07 16.12 -8.83
N LEU A 27 -23.60 15.06 -9.46
CA LEU A 27 -23.59 13.70 -8.89
C LEU A 27 -22.16 13.16 -8.73
N PHE A 28 -21.27 13.48 -9.68
CA PHE A 28 -19.86 13.07 -9.57
C PHE A 28 -19.11 13.87 -8.51
N ILE A 29 -19.43 15.16 -8.36
CA ILE A 29 -18.87 16.00 -7.30
C ILE A 29 -19.27 15.48 -5.91
N GLU A 30 -20.55 15.12 -5.74
CA GLU A 30 -21.02 14.49 -4.50
C GLU A 30 -20.29 13.17 -4.21
N LEU A 31 -20.09 12.34 -5.25
CA LEU A 31 -19.30 11.10 -5.13
C LEU A 31 -17.86 11.39 -4.71
N MET A 32 -17.22 12.41 -5.27
CA MET A 32 -15.85 12.81 -4.90
C MET A 32 -15.78 13.21 -3.42
N ASP A 33 -16.73 14.01 -2.94
CA ASP A 33 -16.77 14.44 -1.53
C ASP A 33 -17.01 13.25 -0.59
N ALA A 34 -17.95 12.37 -0.92
CA ALA A 34 -18.20 11.15 -0.17
C ALA A 34 -17.01 10.19 -0.18
N THR A 35 -16.31 10.05 -1.32
CA THR A 35 -15.09 9.24 -1.43
C THR A 35 -13.98 9.79 -0.53
N LYS A 36 -13.80 11.12 -0.49
CA LYS A 36 -12.84 11.78 0.40
C LYS A 36 -13.13 11.46 1.88
N GLN A 37 -14.39 11.57 2.31
CA GLN A 37 -14.78 11.26 3.69
C GLN A 37 -14.51 9.77 4.04
N LEU A 38 -14.79 8.86 3.11
CA LEU A 38 -14.49 7.44 3.30
C LEU A 38 -12.98 7.17 3.34
N LEU A 39 -12.18 7.90 2.57
CA LEU A 39 -10.72 7.81 2.63
C LEU A 39 -10.17 8.35 3.96
N GLN A 40 -10.69 9.48 4.43
CA GLN A 40 -10.34 10.01 5.75
C GLN A 40 -10.65 8.99 6.85
N TYR A 41 -11.81 8.34 6.78
CA TYR A 41 -12.13 7.23 7.68
C TYR A 41 -11.12 6.07 7.55
N ALA A 42 -10.83 5.61 6.33
CA ALA A 42 -9.95 4.46 6.09
C ALA A 42 -8.50 4.71 6.53
N PHE A 43 -8.02 5.93 6.39
CA PHE A 43 -6.70 6.36 6.85
C PHE A 43 -6.67 6.78 8.34
N LYS A 44 -7.82 6.94 8.98
CA LYS A 44 -7.97 7.54 10.32
C LYS A 44 -7.31 8.92 10.35
N THR A 45 -7.80 9.86 9.52
CA THR A 45 -7.23 11.21 9.39
C THR A 45 -8.28 12.27 9.13
N GLU A 46 -8.00 13.48 9.64
CA GLU A 46 -8.73 14.72 9.32
C GLU A 46 -8.02 15.55 8.23
N ASN A 47 -6.92 15.06 7.67
CA ASN A 47 -6.13 15.77 6.67
C ASN A 47 -7.01 16.27 5.52
N ALA A 48 -6.96 17.58 5.27
CA ALA A 48 -7.75 18.21 4.22
C ALA A 48 -7.33 17.77 2.81
N LEU A 49 -6.04 17.48 2.60
CA LEU A 49 -5.52 16.94 1.34
C LEU A 49 -5.49 15.41 1.39
N THR A 50 -6.68 14.81 1.37
CA THR A 50 -6.90 13.36 1.26
C THR A 50 -7.75 13.10 0.04
N MET A 51 -7.26 12.30 -0.91
CA MET A 51 -7.92 12.08 -2.20
C MET A 51 -7.36 10.86 -2.94
N PRO A 52 -8.09 10.32 -3.93
CA PRO A 52 -7.55 9.33 -4.85
C PRO A 52 -6.84 10.00 -6.05
N ILE A 53 -5.66 9.51 -6.41
CA ILE A 53 -5.01 9.81 -7.68
C ILE A 53 -5.57 8.86 -8.75
N SER A 54 -5.87 9.40 -9.94
CA SER A 54 -6.42 8.67 -11.09
C SER A 54 -5.37 7.80 -11.80
N ALA A 55 -4.65 6.98 -11.03
CA ALA A 55 -3.55 6.14 -11.50
C ALA A 55 -3.22 5.06 -10.44
N PRO A 56 -2.48 3.97 -10.78
CA PRO A 56 -2.15 2.91 -9.82
C PRO A 56 -1.23 3.40 -8.69
N GLY A 57 -1.08 2.56 -7.64
CA GLY A 57 -0.31 2.87 -6.43
C GLY A 57 1.10 3.43 -6.66
N SER A 58 1.77 3.04 -7.75
CA SER A 58 3.08 3.59 -8.12
C SER A 58 3.02 5.10 -8.39
N ALA A 59 1.90 5.61 -8.91
CA ALA A 59 1.72 7.05 -9.11
C ALA A 59 1.45 7.78 -7.77
N GLY A 60 0.84 7.12 -6.79
CA GLY A 60 0.75 7.66 -5.43
C GLY A 60 2.12 7.77 -4.76
N MET A 61 2.97 6.75 -4.93
CA MET A 61 4.38 6.82 -4.53
C MET A 61 5.04 8.03 -5.18
N GLU A 62 5.03 8.10 -6.50
CA GLU A 62 5.64 9.21 -7.25
C GLU A 62 5.08 10.57 -6.81
N ALA A 63 3.76 10.68 -6.58
CA ALA A 63 3.14 11.91 -6.12
C ALA A 63 3.70 12.39 -4.76
N CYS A 64 3.95 11.49 -3.82
CA CYS A 64 4.57 11.86 -2.55
C CYS A 64 5.98 12.43 -2.77
N PHE A 65 6.82 11.76 -3.57
CA PHE A 65 8.20 12.18 -3.78
C PHE A 65 8.31 13.46 -4.62
N VAL A 66 7.61 13.58 -5.77
CA VAL A 66 7.73 14.78 -6.62
C VAL A 66 7.22 16.04 -5.94
N ASN A 67 6.33 15.91 -4.96
CA ASN A 67 5.81 17.07 -4.21
C ASN A 67 6.64 17.44 -2.98
N LEU A 68 7.31 16.49 -2.33
CA LEU A 68 8.02 16.72 -1.06
C LEU A 68 9.54 16.78 -1.21
N VAL A 69 10.11 16.30 -2.31
CA VAL A 69 11.55 16.28 -2.56
C VAL A 69 11.91 17.31 -3.63
N GLU A 70 12.88 18.16 -3.32
CA GLU A 70 13.48 19.11 -4.27
C GLU A 70 14.93 18.71 -4.59
N PRO A 71 15.50 19.20 -5.69
CA PRO A 71 16.90 18.92 -6.03
C PRO A 71 17.86 19.25 -4.88
N GLY A 72 18.67 18.27 -4.50
CA GLY A 72 19.63 18.37 -3.39
C GLY A 72 19.09 17.99 -2.01
N ASP A 73 17.78 17.76 -1.85
CA ASP A 73 17.22 17.32 -0.58
C ASP A 73 17.69 15.91 -0.23
N LYS A 74 18.03 15.67 1.04
CA LYS A 74 18.41 14.37 1.56
C LYS A 74 17.19 13.61 2.06
N VAL A 75 17.06 12.36 1.63
CA VAL A 75 15.98 11.45 2.01
C VAL A 75 16.56 10.15 2.56
N LEU A 76 16.26 9.83 3.81
CA LEU A 76 16.57 8.52 4.39
C LEU A 76 15.52 7.50 3.93
N VAL A 77 15.94 6.48 3.19
CA VAL A 77 15.06 5.43 2.68
C VAL A 77 15.39 4.11 3.34
N CYS A 78 14.44 3.55 4.09
CA CYS A 78 14.55 2.23 4.70
C CYS A 78 14.13 1.16 3.68
N ILE A 79 15.02 0.19 3.44
CA ILE A 79 14.81 -0.87 2.45
C ILE A 79 14.92 -2.23 3.13
N ASN A 80 13.85 -3.00 3.07
CA ASN A 80 13.81 -4.41 3.42
C ASN A 80 13.05 -5.24 2.36
N GLY A 81 12.97 -4.71 1.13
CA GLY A 81 12.33 -5.36 -0.01
C GLY A 81 12.34 -4.51 -1.29
N VAL A 82 11.64 -4.98 -2.31
CA VAL A 82 11.62 -4.37 -3.66
C VAL A 82 11.01 -2.97 -3.65
N PHE A 83 9.96 -2.74 -2.83
CA PHE A 83 9.22 -1.47 -2.89
C PHE A 83 10.00 -0.33 -2.24
N GLY A 84 10.81 -0.59 -1.22
CA GLY A 84 11.79 0.37 -0.71
C GLY A 84 12.82 0.80 -1.78
N ASN A 85 13.29 -0.12 -2.62
CA ASN A 85 14.21 0.22 -3.73
C ASN A 85 13.55 1.18 -4.74
N ARG A 86 12.24 1.07 -4.99
CA ARG A 86 11.53 2.02 -5.87
C ARG A 86 11.45 3.43 -5.29
N MET A 87 11.44 3.57 -3.97
CA MET A 87 11.50 4.88 -3.33
C MET A 87 12.84 5.57 -3.61
N VAL A 88 13.97 4.83 -3.58
CA VAL A 88 15.29 5.37 -3.94
C VAL A 88 15.27 5.95 -5.36
N GLU A 89 14.77 5.18 -6.32
CA GLU A 89 14.63 5.64 -7.72
C GLU A 89 13.79 6.94 -7.82
N ASN A 90 12.74 7.07 -7.01
CA ASN A 90 11.92 8.28 -7.00
C ASN A 90 12.70 9.49 -6.44
N VAL A 91 13.46 9.30 -5.36
CA VAL A 91 14.31 10.36 -4.77
C VAL A 91 15.33 10.85 -5.81
N GLU A 92 16.04 9.93 -6.46
CA GLU A 92 17.07 10.27 -7.45
C GLU A 92 16.49 10.99 -8.67
N ARG A 93 15.30 10.56 -9.15
CA ARG A 93 14.58 11.21 -10.25
C ARG A 93 14.10 12.63 -9.90
N CYS A 94 13.81 12.90 -8.64
CA CYS A 94 13.52 14.24 -8.14
C CYS A 94 14.79 15.11 -8.02
N GLY A 95 15.99 14.56 -8.26
CA GLY A 95 17.27 15.24 -8.05
C GLY A 95 17.69 15.29 -6.58
N GLY A 96 17.02 14.54 -5.71
CA GLY A 96 17.36 14.38 -4.30
C GLY A 96 18.52 13.41 -4.08
N GLN A 97 19.01 13.35 -2.85
CA GLN A 97 20.06 12.45 -2.40
C GLN A 97 19.46 11.35 -1.51
N ALA A 98 19.43 10.12 -2.01
CA ALA A 98 18.95 8.99 -1.23
C ALA A 98 20.04 8.50 -0.27
N ILE A 99 19.78 8.55 1.03
CA ILE A 99 20.55 7.89 2.07
C ILE A 99 19.88 6.55 2.32
N VAL A 100 20.54 5.46 1.92
CA VAL A 100 19.92 4.12 1.93
C VAL A 100 20.28 3.37 3.19
N LEU A 101 19.26 3.01 3.98
CA LEU A 101 19.38 2.09 5.12
C LEU A 101 18.85 0.73 4.69
N LYS A 102 19.76 -0.22 4.44
CA LYS A 102 19.39 -1.59 4.07
C LYS A 102 19.21 -2.45 5.31
N ASN A 103 18.12 -3.18 5.32
CA ASN A 103 17.85 -4.26 6.27
C ASN A 103 17.76 -5.58 5.52
N ASP A 104 18.04 -6.68 6.21
CA ASP A 104 17.94 -8.02 5.63
C ASP A 104 16.49 -8.31 5.18
N TRP A 105 16.35 -9.02 4.08
CA TRP A 105 15.05 -9.47 3.59
C TRP A 105 14.38 -10.42 4.60
N GLY A 106 13.11 -10.19 4.88
CA GLY A 106 12.38 -10.94 5.90
C GLY A 106 12.54 -10.40 7.33
N LYS A 107 13.30 -9.32 7.50
CA LYS A 107 13.46 -8.60 8.78
C LYS A 107 12.81 -7.22 8.73
N GLN A 108 12.37 -6.77 9.89
CA GLN A 108 11.85 -5.41 10.09
C GLN A 108 12.98 -4.38 10.01
N THR A 109 12.62 -3.15 9.69
CA THR A 109 13.55 -2.01 9.74
C THR A 109 14.06 -1.79 11.16
N ASP A 110 15.39 -1.72 11.35
CA ASP A 110 16.01 -1.47 12.65
C ASP A 110 15.83 0.00 13.05
N LEU A 111 15.02 0.23 14.07
CA LEU A 111 14.73 1.57 14.61
C LEU A 111 15.99 2.27 15.14
N ASN A 112 16.91 1.53 15.76
CA ASN A 112 18.16 2.13 16.27
C ASN A 112 19.05 2.62 15.12
N ALA A 113 19.13 1.84 14.05
CA ALA A 113 19.89 2.24 12.86
C ALA A 113 19.27 3.46 12.16
N VAL A 114 17.93 3.58 12.16
CA VAL A 114 17.23 4.78 11.67
C VAL A 114 17.55 5.98 12.55
N GLU A 115 17.44 5.85 13.86
CA GLU A 115 17.75 6.94 14.80
C GLU A 115 19.20 7.39 14.68
N ASP A 116 20.16 6.47 14.58
CA ASP A 116 21.58 6.79 14.40
C ASP A 116 21.84 7.54 13.09
N ALA A 117 21.16 7.16 11.99
CA ALA A 117 21.27 7.87 10.72
C ALA A 117 20.73 9.31 10.82
N LEU A 118 19.60 9.51 11.47
CA LEU A 118 18.98 10.83 11.69
C LEU A 118 19.84 11.70 12.62
N LYS A 119 20.43 11.13 13.68
CA LYS A 119 21.37 11.83 14.57
C LYS A 119 22.63 12.29 13.83
N LYS A 120 23.12 11.47 12.90
CA LYS A 120 24.38 11.71 12.18
C LYS A 120 24.25 12.83 11.14
N ASP A 121 23.08 13.01 10.55
CA ASP A 121 22.86 13.97 9.46
C ASP A 121 21.52 14.73 9.67
N ALA A 122 21.63 15.91 10.29
CA ALA A 122 20.47 16.77 10.56
C ALA A 122 19.86 17.43 9.29
N ASP A 123 20.50 17.29 8.12
CA ASP A 123 19.98 17.80 6.86
C ASP A 123 18.98 16.84 6.18
N ILE A 124 18.77 15.65 6.75
CA ILE A 124 17.74 14.70 6.25
C ILE A 124 16.37 15.34 6.43
N LYS A 125 15.66 15.56 5.32
CA LYS A 125 14.33 16.20 5.31
C LYS A 125 13.18 15.22 5.34
N VAL A 126 13.40 14.00 4.85
CA VAL A 126 12.36 12.98 4.70
C VAL A 126 12.88 11.64 5.16
N LEU A 127 12.07 10.92 5.93
CA LEU A 127 12.18 9.48 6.19
C LEU A 127 11.13 8.75 5.36
N ALA A 128 11.55 7.84 4.49
CA ALA A 128 10.65 7.06 3.62
C ALA A 128 10.79 5.56 3.88
N PHE A 129 9.69 4.86 4.02
CA PHE A 129 9.65 3.42 4.28
C PHE A 129 8.34 2.78 3.81
N VAL A 130 8.36 1.45 3.68
CA VAL A 130 7.19 0.63 3.37
C VAL A 130 6.62 0.07 4.68
N HIS A 131 5.35 0.32 4.99
CA HIS A 131 4.69 -0.25 6.17
C HIS A 131 4.49 -1.76 6.01
N ALA A 132 3.92 -2.19 4.89
CA ALA A 132 3.66 -3.61 4.58
C ALA A 132 4.40 -4.02 3.31
N GLU A 133 5.62 -4.55 3.45
CA GLU A 133 6.48 -4.91 2.32
C GLU A 133 6.06 -6.26 1.70
N THR A 134 5.32 -6.19 0.59
CA THR A 134 4.75 -7.38 -0.07
C THR A 134 5.75 -8.28 -0.78
N SER A 135 6.95 -7.82 -1.04
CA SER A 135 8.00 -8.66 -1.64
C SER A 135 8.61 -9.63 -0.61
N THR A 136 8.56 -9.28 0.67
CA THR A 136 9.16 -10.06 1.76
C THR A 136 8.16 -10.55 2.80
N GLY A 137 6.95 -9.99 2.85
CA GLY A 137 5.92 -10.37 3.84
C GLY A 137 6.13 -9.75 5.23
N VAL A 138 6.91 -8.67 5.31
CA VAL A 138 7.27 -8.02 6.57
C VAL A 138 6.38 -6.81 6.84
N GLU A 139 5.89 -6.70 8.06
CA GLU A 139 5.33 -5.50 8.64
C GLU A 139 6.43 -4.68 9.32
N ASN A 140 6.60 -3.42 8.93
CA ASN A 140 7.50 -2.50 9.61
C ASN A 140 6.75 -1.71 10.67
N ASP A 141 7.43 -1.35 11.75
CA ASP A 141 6.87 -0.53 12.84
C ASP A 141 6.71 0.94 12.40
N ALA A 142 5.62 1.18 11.65
CA ALA A 142 5.35 2.51 11.08
C ALA A 142 5.16 3.57 12.15
N LYS A 143 4.56 3.22 13.29
CA LYS A 143 4.33 4.15 14.40
C LYS A 143 5.64 4.71 14.93
N HIS A 144 6.56 3.86 15.35
CA HIS A 144 7.83 4.32 15.91
C HIS A 144 8.74 4.97 14.86
N LEU A 145 8.70 4.52 13.59
CA LEU A 145 9.41 5.20 12.50
C LEU A 145 8.90 6.63 12.29
N CYS A 146 7.60 6.87 12.35
CA CYS A 146 7.03 8.22 12.26
C CYS A 146 7.32 9.07 13.51
N GLU A 147 7.34 8.45 14.70
CA GLU A 147 7.77 9.13 15.93
C GLU A 147 9.23 9.61 15.82
N LEU A 148 10.13 8.77 15.30
CA LEU A 148 11.51 9.16 15.00
C LEU A 148 11.59 10.30 13.96
N ALA A 149 10.86 10.20 12.85
CA ALA A 149 10.82 11.27 11.86
C ALA A 149 10.42 12.61 12.50
N LYS A 150 9.37 12.61 13.31
CA LYS A 150 8.90 13.79 14.03
C LYS A 150 9.92 14.32 15.05
N GLN A 151 10.59 13.44 15.79
CA GLN A 151 11.60 13.79 16.78
C GLN A 151 12.79 14.52 16.15
N TYR A 152 13.18 14.15 14.93
CA TYR A 152 14.30 14.74 14.18
C TYR A 152 13.86 15.75 13.11
N ASP A 153 12.62 16.27 13.22
CA ASP A 153 12.02 17.27 12.31
C ASP A 153 12.03 16.89 10.83
N CYS A 154 12.02 15.57 10.53
CA CYS A 154 11.85 15.04 9.20
C CYS A 154 10.37 14.88 8.87
N LEU A 155 10.00 14.96 7.58
CA LEU A 155 8.71 14.49 7.10
C LEU A 155 8.76 12.96 6.92
N SER A 156 7.62 12.30 7.12
CA SER A 156 7.49 10.87 6.82
C SER A 156 6.78 10.65 5.49
N ILE A 157 7.29 9.72 4.64
CA ILE A 157 6.57 9.16 3.47
C ILE A 157 6.36 7.67 3.71
N VAL A 158 5.11 7.25 3.78
CA VAL A 158 4.73 5.86 4.11
C VAL A 158 4.03 5.17 2.94
N ASP A 159 4.57 4.03 2.52
CA ASP A 159 3.86 3.12 1.60
C ASP A 159 2.88 2.26 2.40
N ALA A 160 1.59 2.49 2.20
CA ALA A 160 0.50 1.71 2.76
C ALA A 160 -0.28 0.94 1.68
N VAL A 161 0.37 0.63 0.55
CA VAL A 161 -0.29 -0.07 -0.57
C VAL A 161 -0.94 -1.37 -0.11
N THR A 162 -0.31 -2.09 0.78
CA THR A 162 -0.82 -3.39 1.24
C THR A 162 -1.36 -3.34 2.69
N SER A 163 -1.06 -2.30 3.45
CA SER A 163 -1.56 -2.14 4.82
C SER A 163 -2.99 -1.57 4.90
N LEU A 164 -3.35 -0.61 4.03
CA LEU A 164 -4.66 0.05 4.08
C LEU A 164 -5.82 -0.96 3.98
N GLY A 165 -6.59 -1.08 5.06
CA GLY A 165 -7.70 -2.03 5.20
C GLY A 165 -7.28 -3.47 5.54
N GLY A 166 -5.98 -3.76 5.64
CA GLY A 166 -5.46 -5.10 5.95
C GLY A 166 -4.94 -5.27 7.37
N ILE A 167 -4.23 -4.26 7.86
CA ILE A 167 -3.68 -4.18 9.21
C ILE A 167 -3.94 -2.79 9.80
N GLU A 168 -3.63 -2.62 11.08
CA GLU A 168 -3.79 -1.33 11.75
C GLU A 168 -3.03 -0.23 11.02
N LEU A 169 -3.70 0.92 10.86
CA LEU A 169 -3.16 2.13 10.28
C LEU A 169 -3.87 3.34 10.90
N ASP A 170 -3.11 4.28 11.46
CA ASP A 170 -3.63 5.48 12.08
C ASP A 170 -2.78 6.69 11.69
N VAL A 171 -3.16 7.36 10.60
CA VAL A 171 -2.36 8.44 10.01
C VAL A 171 -2.17 9.60 10.98
N ASP A 172 -3.24 10.04 11.62
CA ASP A 172 -3.15 11.17 12.58
C ASP A 172 -2.51 10.73 13.89
N GLY A 173 -2.89 9.54 14.42
CA GLY A 173 -2.35 9.04 15.68
C GLY A 173 -0.86 8.74 15.61
N TRP A 174 -0.32 8.35 14.45
CA TRP A 174 1.11 8.11 14.25
C TRP A 174 1.86 9.33 13.72
N GLY A 175 1.15 10.39 13.33
CA GLY A 175 1.73 11.63 12.82
C GLY A 175 2.38 11.46 11.44
N ILE A 176 1.75 10.70 10.56
CA ILE A 176 2.24 10.47 9.18
C ILE A 176 2.06 11.75 8.35
N ASP A 177 3.13 12.21 7.69
CA ASP A 177 3.07 13.42 6.88
C ASP A 177 2.57 13.18 5.46
N ALA A 178 3.01 12.12 4.81
CA ALA A 178 2.53 11.72 3.49
C ALA A 178 2.38 10.20 3.40
N ILE A 179 1.27 9.76 2.85
CA ILE A 179 0.94 8.34 2.72
C ILE A 179 0.28 8.08 1.37
N TYR A 180 0.56 6.92 0.81
CA TYR A 180 -0.11 6.44 -0.39
C TYR A 180 -0.50 4.97 -0.28
N SER A 181 -1.51 4.57 -1.05
CA SER A 181 -1.95 3.19 -1.13
C SER A 181 -2.39 2.81 -2.56
N GLY A 182 -2.95 1.63 -2.73
CA GLY A 182 -3.45 1.13 -4.01
C GLY A 182 -4.79 0.41 -3.85
N SER A 183 -5.69 0.64 -4.80
CA SER A 183 -7.06 0.10 -4.76
C SER A 183 -7.14 -1.43 -4.84
N GLN A 184 -6.15 -2.08 -5.46
CA GLN A 184 -6.18 -3.51 -5.82
C GLN A 184 -5.68 -4.47 -4.73
N LYS A 185 -5.35 -3.98 -3.54
CA LYS A 185 -4.87 -4.79 -2.42
C LYS A 185 -6.02 -5.07 -1.44
N CYS A 186 -5.91 -4.71 -0.17
CA CYS A 186 -6.92 -5.07 0.82
C CYS A 186 -8.26 -4.36 0.64
N LEU A 187 -8.32 -3.27 -0.15
CA LEU A 187 -9.59 -2.66 -0.56
C LEU A 187 -10.36 -3.50 -1.59
N SER A 188 -9.73 -4.50 -2.20
CA SER A 188 -10.37 -5.42 -3.17
C SER A 188 -11.10 -4.72 -4.30
N CYS A 189 -10.59 -3.58 -4.74
CA CYS A 189 -11.08 -2.86 -5.90
C CYS A 189 -10.25 -3.20 -7.15
N VAL A 190 -10.76 -2.83 -8.32
CA VAL A 190 -10.00 -2.88 -9.57
C VAL A 190 -8.75 -2.00 -9.48
N PRO A 191 -7.62 -2.39 -10.10
CA PRO A 191 -6.43 -1.53 -10.14
C PRO A 191 -6.70 -0.23 -10.90
N GLY A 192 -5.90 0.81 -10.60
CA GLY A 192 -5.92 2.08 -11.35
C GLY A 192 -6.27 3.32 -10.51
N ILE A 193 -6.47 3.17 -9.21
CA ILE A 193 -6.68 4.27 -8.27
C ILE A 193 -5.68 4.16 -7.11
N SER A 194 -5.05 5.28 -6.77
CA SER A 194 -4.13 5.38 -5.64
C SER A 194 -4.63 6.39 -4.61
N PRO A 195 -5.10 5.95 -3.43
CA PRO A 195 -5.38 6.85 -2.32
C PRO A 195 -4.10 7.53 -1.82
N VAL A 196 -4.18 8.82 -1.52
CA VAL A 196 -3.10 9.59 -0.88
C VAL A 196 -3.65 10.49 0.21
N SER A 197 -2.83 10.78 1.21
CA SER A 197 -3.10 11.81 2.22
C SER A 197 -1.83 12.55 2.58
N PHE A 198 -1.95 13.87 2.81
CA PHE A 198 -0.85 14.75 3.18
C PHE A 198 -1.24 15.56 4.41
N SER A 199 -0.37 15.59 5.42
CA SER A 199 -0.53 16.41 6.62
C SER A 199 -0.43 17.90 6.30
N ASP A 200 -0.85 18.75 7.22
CA ASP A 200 -0.67 20.21 7.08
C ASP A 200 0.82 20.58 6.98
N ARG A 201 1.73 19.85 7.66
CA ARG A 201 3.18 20.02 7.50
C ARG A 201 3.62 19.74 6.07
N ALA A 202 3.19 18.63 5.51
CA ALA A 202 3.50 18.26 4.12
C ALA A 202 2.90 19.28 3.14
N VAL A 203 1.65 19.70 3.34
CA VAL A 203 0.99 20.74 2.51
C VAL A 203 1.76 22.06 2.57
N HIS A 204 2.25 22.46 3.76
CA HIS A 204 3.08 23.65 3.90
C HIS A 204 4.36 23.56 3.06
N VAL A 205 5.05 22.42 3.08
CA VAL A 205 6.25 22.19 2.25
C VAL A 205 5.89 22.26 0.75
N ILE A 206 4.82 21.61 0.33
CA ILE A 206 4.33 21.62 -1.06
C ILE A 206 4.07 23.05 -1.56
N GLN A 207 3.43 23.87 -0.74
CA GLN A 207 3.08 25.27 -1.09
C GLN A 207 4.28 26.23 -1.11
N ASN A 208 5.34 25.92 -0.35
CA ASN A 208 6.54 26.75 -0.22
C ASN A 208 7.75 26.21 -1.00
N ARG A 209 7.53 25.34 -1.96
CA ARG A 209 8.60 24.83 -2.84
C ARG A 209 9.30 25.96 -3.58
N LYS A 210 10.61 25.81 -3.75
CA LYS A 210 11.47 26.74 -4.52
C LYS A 210 11.44 26.40 -6.01
N THR A 211 11.22 25.13 -6.35
CA THR A 211 11.19 24.62 -7.73
C THR A 211 9.80 24.08 -8.07
N LYS A 212 9.42 24.13 -9.35
CA LYS A 212 8.17 23.51 -9.81
C LYS A 212 8.25 22.00 -9.64
N VAL A 213 7.11 21.40 -9.30
CA VAL A 213 6.95 19.94 -9.34
C VAL A 213 7.22 19.44 -10.76
N GLN A 214 8.05 18.41 -10.91
CA GLN A 214 8.47 17.88 -12.21
C GLN A 214 7.32 17.28 -13.04
N SER A 215 6.27 16.83 -12.38
CA SER A 215 5.08 16.27 -13.01
C SER A 215 3.92 17.26 -12.92
N TRP A 216 3.44 17.76 -14.07
CA TRP A 216 2.22 18.57 -14.09
C TRP A 216 1.00 17.79 -13.56
N PHE A 217 0.88 16.51 -13.93
CA PHE A 217 -0.26 15.67 -13.55
C PHE A 217 -0.29 15.36 -12.06
N LEU A 218 0.86 15.22 -11.40
CA LEU A 218 0.98 14.87 -9.98
C LEU A 218 1.27 16.08 -9.08
N ASP A 219 1.24 17.30 -9.61
CA ASP A 219 1.42 18.52 -8.82
C ASP A 219 0.19 18.75 -7.92
N MET A 220 0.37 18.57 -6.62
CA MET A 220 -0.71 18.71 -5.63
C MET A 220 -1.25 20.12 -5.57
N ASN A 221 -0.45 21.17 -5.86
CA ASN A 221 -0.94 22.54 -5.94
C ASN A 221 -1.97 22.74 -7.05
N LEU A 222 -1.84 22.00 -8.16
CA LEU A 222 -2.80 22.05 -9.27
C LEU A 222 -4.03 21.17 -8.99
N ILE A 223 -3.80 19.97 -8.42
CA ILE A 223 -4.87 18.99 -8.18
C ILE A 223 -5.82 19.47 -7.07
N VAL A 224 -5.33 20.21 -6.07
CA VAL A 224 -6.14 20.71 -4.95
C VAL A 224 -7.31 21.57 -5.42
N GLY A 225 -7.16 22.27 -6.54
CA GLY A 225 -8.25 23.03 -7.15
C GLY A 225 -9.41 22.17 -7.68
N TYR A 226 -9.14 20.90 -8.02
CA TYR A 226 -10.14 19.93 -8.47
C TYR A 226 -10.74 19.14 -7.31
N TRP A 227 -9.95 18.82 -6.27
CA TRP A 227 -10.38 18.07 -5.09
C TRP A 227 -10.71 18.96 -3.87
N GLY A 228 -10.59 20.28 -3.99
CA GLY A 228 -10.86 21.21 -2.90
C GLY A 228 -12.33 21.31 -2.51
N LYS A 229 -12.60 21.94 -1.35
CA LYS A 229 -13.97 22.22 -0.89
C LYS A 229 -14.52 23.44 -1.65
N GLY A 230 -15.76 23.34 -2.14
CA GLY A 230 -16.53 24.47 -2.67
C GLY A 230 -17.19 24.24 -4.02
N ALA A 231 -18.16 25.10 -4.38
CA ALA A 231 -19.01 24.95 -5.56
C ALA A 231 -18.31 25.16 -6.90
N LYS A 232 -17.08 25.71 -6.93
CA LYS A 232 -16.30 25.91 -8.16
C LYS A 232 -15.04 25.06 -8.12
N ARG A 233 -15.16 23.81 -8.59
CA ARG A 233 -13.99 22.94 -8.81
C ARG A 233 -13.34 23.30 -10.15
N ALA A 234 -12.03 23.56 -10.13
CA ALA A 234 -11.25 23.76 -11.35
C ALA A 234 -11.03 22.41 -12.04
N TYR A 235 -11.17 22.40 -13.38
CA TYR A 235 -10.81 21.21 -14.16
C TYR A 235 -9.30 21.01 -14.16
N HIS A 236 -8.85 19.87 -13.70
CA HIS A 236 -7.45 19.46 -13.80
C HIS A 236 -7.30 18.34 -14.85
N HIS A 237 -8.05 17.27 -14.73
CA HIS A 237 -8.07 16.13 -15.66
C HIS A 237 -9.44 15.47 -15.64
N THR A 238 -9.72 14.68 -16.67
CA THR A 238 -10.94 13.86 -16.68
C THR A 238 -10.72 12.64 -15.78
N ALA A 239 -11.36 12.64 -14.61
CA ALA A 239 -11.30 11.51 -13.69
C ALA A 239 -11.89 10.25 -14.31
N PRO A 240 -11.38 9.05 -13.98
CA PRO A 240 -11.92 7.77 -14.46
C PRO A 240 -13.21 7.43 -13.71
N VAL A 241 -14.33 8.05 -14.13
CA VAL A 241 -15.63 8.06 -13.42
C VAL A 241 -16.06 6.67 -12.97
N ASN A 242 -16.04 5.69 -13.87
CA ASN A 242 -16.47 4.33 -13.55
C ASN A 242 -15.55 3.62 -12.54
N SER A 243 -14.24 3.86 -12.62
CA SER A 243 -13.29 3.38 -11.60
C SER A 243 -13.52 4.07 -10.26
N MET A 244 -13.95 5.32 -10.26
CA MET A 244 -14.31 6.06 -9.03
C MET A 244 -15.59 5.50 -8.39
N TYR A 245 -16.59 5.07 -9.16
CA TYR A 245 -17.74 4.34 -8.62
C TYR A 245 -17.31 3.05 -7.92
N ALA A 246 -16.44 2.27 -8.57
CA ALA A 246 -15.90 1.04 -8.01
C ALA A 246 -15.11 1.31 -6.73
N PHE A 247 -14.29 2.35 -6.73
CA PHE A 247 -13.46 2.72 -5.59
C PHE A 247 -14.27 3.22 -4.39
N TYR A 248 -15.29 4.04 -4.64
CA TYR A 248 -16.25 4.46 -3.61
C TYR A 248 -16.94 3.25 -2.97
N GLU A 249 -17.41 2.31 -3.78
CA GLU A 249 -18.07 1.09 -3.31
C GLU A 249 -17.12 0.22 -2.46
N ALA A 250 -15.85 0.12 -2.85
CA ALA A 250 -14.85 -0.61 -2.07
C ALA A 250 -14.63 0.01 -0.69
N LEU A 251 -14.54 1.33 -0.61
CA LEU A 251 -14.41 2.05 0.66
C LEU A 251 -15.68 1.94 1.51
N LEU A 252 -16.86 1.95 0.89
CA LEU A 252 -18.13 1.78 1.58
C LEU A 252 -18.22 0.39 2.22
N ILE A 253 -17.83 -0.67 1.50
CA ILE A 253 -17.75 -2.04 2.03
C ILE A 253 -16.81 -2.10 3.25
N LEU A 254 -15.63 -1.47 3.17
CA LEU A 254 -14.70 -1.42 4.30
C LEU A 254 -15.30 -0.69 5.49
N LYS A 255 -16.03 0.41 5.26
CA LYS A 255 -16.71 1.15 6.34
C LYS A 255 -17.85 0.35 6.96
N GLU A 256 -18.62 -0.38 6.15
CA GLU A 256 -19.69 -1.27 6.62
C GLU A 256 -19.16 -2.42 7.48
N GLU A 257 -18.01 -2.97 7.12
CA GLU A 257 -17.33 -4.01 7.91
C GLU A 257 -16.72 -3.42 9.20
N GLY A 258 -16.16 -2.23 9.13
CA GLY A 258 -15.36 -1.60 10.19
C GLY A 258 -13.87 -1.97 10.10
N LEU A 259 -12.99 -1.00 10.41
CA LEU A 259 -11.53 -1.18 10.27
C LEU A 259 -11.01 -2.31 11.15
N GLU A 260 -11.36 -2.29 12.43
CA GLU A 260 -10.93 -3.30 13.41
C GLU A 260 -11.42 -4.70 13.03
N ASN A 261 -12.64 -4.83 12.53
CA ASN A 261 -13.18 -6.11 12.07
C ASN A 261 -12.42 -6.60 10.82
N ALA A 262 -12.08 -5.71 9.90
CA ALA A 262 -11.29 -6.06 8.72
C ALA A 262 -9.88 -6.54 9.12
N TRP A 263 -9.22 -5.87 10.05
CA TRP A 263 -7.90 -6.28 10.56
C TRP A 263 -7.98 -7.63 11.28
N GLN A 264 -8.97 -7.82 12.17
CA GLN A 264 -9.20 -9.09 12.87
C GLN A 264 -9.49 -10.25 11.90
N ARG A 265 -10.26 -10.01 10.84
CA ARG A 265 -10.54 -11.01 9.80
C ARG A 265 -9.26 -11.44 9.07
N HIS A 266 -8.38 -10.49 8.72
CA HIS A 266 -7.10 -10.81 8.10
C HIS A 266 -6.21 -11.60 9.06
N GLN A 267 -6.15 -11.20 10.33
CA GLN A 267 -5.37 -11.92 11.35
C GLN A 267 -5.91 -13.35 11.59
N ALA A 268 -7.22 -13.51 11.67
CA ALA A 268 -7.84 -14.83 11.84
C ALA A 268 -7.55 -15.73 10.62
N GLY A 269 -7.70 -15.20 9.40
CA GLY A 269 -7.37 -15.94 8.19
C GLY A 269 -5.88 -16.29 8.07
N HIS A 270 -4.99 -15.39 8.50
CA HIS A 270 -3.55 -15.67 8.60
C HIS A 270 -3.27 -16.84 9.53
N ASN A 271 -3.83 -16.82 10.74
CA ASN A 271 -3.61 -17.88 11.73
C ASN A 271 -4.09 -19.23 11.20
N GLU A 272 -5.26 -19.27 10.55
CA GLU A 272 -5.81 -20.47 9.93
C GLU A 272 -4.91 -21.00 8.79
N LEU A 273 -4.46 -20.10 7.90
CA LEU A 273 -3.57 -20.46 6.79
C LEU A 273 -2.22 -20.98 7.32
N VAL A 274 -1.60 -20.29 8.29
CA VAL A 274 -0.31 -20.70 8.87
C VAL A 274 -0.41 -22.07 9.52
N ALA A 275 -1.42 -22.32 10.33
CA ALA A 275 -1.61 -23.63 10.95
C ALA A 275 -1.77 -24.75 9.90
N GLY A 276 -2.50 -24.48 8.82
CA GLY A 276 -2.64 -25.42 7.71
C GLY A 276 -1.34 -25.66 6.95
N LEU A 277 -0.56 -24.61 6.67
CA LEU A 277 0.74 -24.73 6.00
C LEU A 277 1.75 -25.53 6.84
N GLU A 278 1.84 -25.23 8.15
CA GLU A 278 2.67 -25.99 9.10
C GLU A 278 2.23 -27.46 9.18
N GLY A 279 0.91 -27.72 9.16
CA GLY A 279 0.36 -29.09 9.06
C GLY A 279 0.74 -29.83 7.78
N LEU A 280 1.09 -29.13 6.71
CA LEU A 280 1.64 -29.68 5.47
C LEU A 280 3.17 -29.79 5.49
N GLY A 281 3.84 -29.42 6.58
CA GLY A 281 5.30 -29.41 6.70
C GLY A 281 5.98 -28.21 6.06
N LEU A 282 5.20 -27.15 5.72
CA LEU A 282 5.72 -25.92 5.14
C LEU A 282 6.05 -24.90 6.26
N SER A 283 7.07 -24.07 6.02
CA SER A 283 7.48 -23.00 6.96
C SER A 283 7.35 -21.63 6.31
N LEU A 284 7.21 -20.58 7.12
CA LEU A 284 7.20 -19.20 6.66
C LEU A 284 8.59 -18.58 6.76
N ALA A 285 8.90 -17.69 5.82
CA ALA A 285 10.21 -17.06 5.72
C ALA A 285 10.41 -15.89 6.71
N VAL A 286 9.33 -15.37 7.29
CA VAL A 286 9.34 -14.20 8.19
C VAL A 286 9.08 -14.67 9.61
N ASP A 287 9.79 -14.08 10.58
CA ASP A 287 9.57 -14.35 12.02
C ASP A 287 8.14 -13.96 12.41
N ALA A 288 7.53 -14.74 13.31
CA ALA A 288 6.09 -14.66 13.63
C ALA A 288 5.62 -13.25 14.03
N GLU A 289 6.46 -12.49 14.71
CA GLU A 289 6.16 -11.14 15.21
C GLU A 289 6.09 -10.07 14.13
N TYR A 290 6.67 -10.32 12.92
CA TYR A 290 6.73 -9.35 11.83
C TYR A 290 5.95 -9.77 10.59
N ARG A 291 5.19 -10.86 10.67
CA ARG A 291 4.41 -11.39 9.54
C ARG A 291 3.24 -10.50 9.21
N LEU A 292 3.07 -10.23 7.91
CA LEU A 292 1.87 -9.60 7.39
C LEU A 292 0.70 -10.60 7.36
N PRO A 293 -0.43 -10.34 8.03
CA PRO A 293 -1.59 -11.22 7.94
C PRO A 293 -2.12 -11.38 6.51
N GLN A 294 -2.15 -10.30 5.74
CA GLN A 294 -2.69 -10.28 4.39
C GLN A 294 -1.72 -10.78 3.32
N LEU A 295 -0.45 -11.06 3.66
CA LEU A 295 0.51 -11.64 2.71
C LEU A 295 1.49 -12.59 3.39
N ASN A 296 1.39 -13.86 3.07
CA ASN A 296 2.14 -14.94 3.68
C ASN A 296 3.26 -15.39 2.76
N VAL A 297 4.50 -15.33 3.23
CA VAL A 297 5.69 -15.74 2.48
C VAL A 297 6.15 -17.09 2.97
N VAL A 298 6.02 -18.10 2.12
CA VAL A 298 6.20 -19.53 2.43
C VAL A 298 7.47 -20.03 1.78
N ASN A 299 8.35 -20.66 2.55
CA ASN A 299 9.56 -21.28 2.01
C ASN A 299 9.22 -22.44 1.07
N ILE A 300 9.88 -22.49 -0.08
CA ILE A 300 9.77 -23.61 -1.02
C ILE A 300 10.61 -24.76 -0.44
N PRO A 301 10.04 -25.97 -0.27
CA PRO A 301 10.81 -27.12 0.20
C PRO A 301 11.93 -27.49 -0.77
N ASP A 302 13.02 -28.06 -0.22
CA ASP A 302 14.12 -28.55 -1.04
C ASP A 302 13.68 -29.56 -2.08
N GLY A 303 14.16 -29.42 -3.31
CA GLY A 303 13.83 -30.29 -4.42
C GLY A 303 12.49 -30.00 -5.12
N VAL A 304 11.70 -29.06 -4.61
CA VAL A 304 10.42 -28.67 -5.21
C VAL A 304 10.63 -27.61 -6.30
N ASN A 305 10.05 -27.83 -7.49
CA ASN A 305 10.11 -26.87 -8.59
C ASN A 305 9.03 -25.80 -8.44
N ASP A 306 9.44 -24.55 -8.15
CA ASP A 306 8.55 -23.39 -8.00
C ASP A 306 7.59 -23.22 -9.18
N ALA A 307 8.11 -23.19 -10.40
CA ALA A 307 7.32 -22.90 -11.59
C ALA A 307 6.28 -24.01 -11.87
N GLU A 308 6.65 -25.28 -11.65
CA GLU A 308 5.77 -26.41 -11.82
C GLU A 308 4.62 -26.38 -10.80
N VAL A 309 4.92 -26.16 -9.53
CA VAL A 309 3.90 -26.08 -8.47
C VAL A 309 2.90 -24.95 -8.77
N ARG A 310 3.37 -23.73 -9.08
CA ARG A 310 2.48 -22.62 -9.42
C ARG A 310 1.66 -22.87 -10.67
N SER A 311 2.26 -23.51 -11.71
CA SER A 311 1.55 -23.88 -12.93
C SER A 311 0.45 -24.90 -12.67
N ARG A 312 0.71 -25.94 -11.86
CA ARG A 312 -0.30 -26.93 -11.48
C ARG A 312 -1.41 -26.31 -10.62
N LEU A 313 -1.06 -25.47 -9.64
CA LEU A 313 -2.06 -24.75 -8.84
C LEU A 313 -3.00 -23.92 -9.73
N LEU A 314 -2.46 -23.20 -10.70
CA LEU A 314 -3.25 -22.38 -11.61
C LEU A 314 -4.11 -23.22 -12.55
N ASN A 315 -3.52 -24.21 -13.25
CA ASN A 315 -4.20 -24.93 -14.33
C ASN A 315 -5.15 -26.02 -13.81
N ASP A 316 -4.78 -26.73 -12.75
CA ASP A 316 -5.56 -27.86 -12.24
C ASP A 316 -6.57 -27.45 -11.17
N PHE A 317 -6.29 -26.34 -10.45
CA PHE A 317 -7.10 -25.89 -9.30
C PHE A 317 -7.63 -24.46 -9.41
N ASN A 318 -7.34 -23.74 -10.52
CA ASN A 318 -7.71 -22.32 -10.68
C ASN A 318 -7.27 -21.46 -9.49
N LEU A 319 -6.08 -21.75 -8.97
CA LEU A 319 -5.48 -21.07 -7.82
C LEU A 319 -4.16 -20.41 -8.21
N GLU A 320 -4.15 -19.09 -8.25
CA GLU A 320 -2.92 -18.31 -8.42
C GLU A 320 -2.25 -18.02 -7.08
N ILE A 321 -0.95 -18.30 -6.97
CA ILE A 321 -0.06 -17.82 -5.91
C ILE A 321 1.14 -17.12 -6.55
N GLY A 322 1.78 -16.19 -5.83
CA GLY A 322 2.90 -15.42 -6.35
C GLY A 322 4.24 -16.11 -6.18
N ALA A 323 5.16 -15.87 -7.12
CA ALA A 323 6.58 -16.21 -6.96
C ALA A 323 7.26 -15.23 -5.99
N GLY A 324 8.39 -15.62 -5.42
CA GLY A 324 9.31 -14.71 -4.75
C GLY A 324 9.87 -13.64 -5.70
N LEU A 325 10.29 -12.51 -5.17
CA LEU A 325 10.91 -11.40 -5.91
C LEU A 325 12.34 -11.17 -5.39
N GLY A 326 13.19 -10.52 -6.19
CA GLY A 326 14.52 -10.12 -5.80
C GLY A 326 15.32 -11.27 -5.15
N GLU A 327 15.81 -11.07 -3.92
CA GLU A 327 16.59 -12.07 -3.19
C GLU A 327 15.79 -13.33 -2.81
N PHE A 328 14.46 -13.25 -2.78
CA PHE A 328 13.55 -14.37 -2.53
C PHE A 328 13.11 -15.09 -3.80
N ALA A 329 13.55 -14.68 -4.99
CA ALA A 329 13.21 -15.34 -6.24
C ALA A 329 13.63 -16.81 -6.22
N GLY A 330 12.71 -17.72 -6.51
CA GLY A 330 12.91 -19.16 -6.50
C GLY A 330 13.06 -19.79 -5.10
N LYS A 331 12.94 -19.01 -4.02
CA LYS A 331 13.09 -19.51 -2.64
C LYS A 331 11.77 -19.56 -1.88
N VAL A 332 10.80 -18.73 -2.28
CA VAL A 332 9.53 -18.60 -1.56
C VAL A 332 8.34 -18.49 -2.50
N TRP A 333 7.17 -18.87 -2.01
CA TRP A 333 5.86 -18.49 -2.55
C TRP A 333 5.26 -17.35 -1.75
N ARG A 334 4.43 -16.52 -2.41
CA ARG A 334 3.68 -15.46 -1.76
C ARG A 334 2.18 -15.74 -1.89
N ILE A 335 1.52 -15.98 -0.76
CA ILE A 335 0.10 -16.29 -0.67
C ILE A 335 -0.65 -15.11 -0.07
N GLY A 336 -1.52 -14.48 -0.87
CA GLY A 336 -2.29 -13.30 -0.47
C GLY A 336 -3.64 -13.67 0.12
N LEU A 337 -3.95 -13.05 1.26
CA LEU A 337 -5.26 -13.07 1.95
C LEU A 337 -5.87 -11.67 1.96
N MET A 338 -5.80 -10.94 0.85
CA MET A 338 -6.14 -9.52 0.80
C MET A 338 -7.65 -9.30 0.62
N GLY A 339 -8.25 -8.52 1.54
CA GLY A 339 -9.62 -8.04 1.41
C GLY A 339 -10.64 -9.16 1.18
N TYR A 340 -11.36 -9.10 0.04
CA TYR A 340 -12.39 -10.08 -0.30
C TYR A 340 -11.88 -11.50 -0.52
N ALA A 341 -10.59 -11.68 -0.78
CA ALA A 341 -9.95 -13.01 -0.89
C ALA A 341 -9.73 -13.68 0.48
N CYS A 342 -9.71 -12.94 1.58
CA CYS A 342 -9.55 -13.48 2.94
C CYS A 342 -10.85 -14.10 3.43
N LYS A 343 -11.07 -15.37 3.06
CA LYS A 343 -12.26 -16.16 3.42
C LYS A 343 -11.87 -17.61 3.73
N PRO A 344 -12.51 -18.27 4.70
CA PRO A 344 -12.21 -19.67 5.05
C PRO A 344 -12.21 -20.59 3.83
N ARG A 345 -13.22 -20.51 2.96
CA ARG A 345 -13.29 -21.33 1.73
C ARG A 345 -12.07 -21.20 0.82
N ASN A 346 -11.46 -20.01 0.74
CA ASN A 346 -10.28 -19.79 -0.10
C ASN A 346 -9.03 -20.36 0.57
N ILE A 347 -8.97 -20.30 1.91
CA ILE A 347 -7.90 -20.91 2.70
C ILE A 347 -7.95 -22.43 2.56
N ASP A 348 -9.11 -23.05 2.77
CA ASP A 348 -9.32 -24.49 2.58
C ASP A 348 -8.94 -24.93 1.16
N HIS A 349 -9.37 -24.16 0.15
CA HIS A 349 -9.04 -24.44 -1.23
C HIS A 349 -7.52 -24.38 -1.47
N CYS A 350 -6.84 -23.38 -0.92
CA CYS A 350 -5.39 -23.22 -1.04
C CYS A 350 -4.65 -24.40 -0.39
N LEU A 351 -4.98 -24.74 0.83
CA LEU A 351 -4.33 -25.83 1.57
C LEU A 351 -4.57 -27.19 0.91
N THR A 352 -5.80 -27.47 0.50
CA THR A 352 -6.15 -28.72 -0.20
C THR A 352 -5.43 -28.84 -1.56
N SER A 353 -5.31 -27.75 -2.32
CA SER A 353 -4.63 -27.73 -3.59
C SER A 353 -3.12 -27.91 -3.42
N LEU A 354 -2.49 -27.20 -2.46
CA LEU A 354 -1.08 -27.38 -2.14
C LEU A 354 -0.78 -28.82 -1.72
N GLN A 355 -1.61 -29.43 -0.87
CA GLN A 355 -1.44 -30.83 -0.46
C GLN A 355 -1.44 -31.80 -1.64
N LYS A 356 -2.26 -31.54 -2.67
CA LYS A 356 -2.34 -32.40 -3.87
C LYS A 356 -1.17 -32.18 -4.83
N VAL A 357 -0.65 -30.97 -4.92
CA VAL A 357 0.44 -30.65 -5.85
C VAL A 357 1.80 -31.05 -5.29
N LEU A 358 1.96 -31.07 -3.96
CA LEU A 358 3.22 -31.40 -3.27
C LEU A 358 3.39 -32.92 -3.01
N LYS A 359 2.34 -33.73 -3.21
CA LYS A 359 2.39 -35.20 -3.20
C LYS A 359 2.84 -35.75 -4.54
#